data_1ad6aae6a60e853597d2c022b553be6b
#
_entry.id   1ad6aae6a60e853597d2c022b553be6b
#
_cell.length_a   1.000
_cell.length_b   1.000
_cell.length_c   1.000
_cell.angle_alpha   90.00
_cell.angle_beta   90.00
_cell.angle_gamma   90.00
#
_symmetry.space_group_name_H-M   'P 1'
#
loop_
_entity.id
_entity.type
_entity.pdbx_description
1 polymer ?
#
loop_
_entity_poly.entity_id
_entity_poly.type
_entity_poly.pdbx_seq_one_letter_code
_entity_poly.pdbx_strand_id
1 'polypeptide(L)'
;QDQEFLDEILDDSCVFTSPIVFKPIEGKEMSKLYLMGAGKTFDMNRFEYVREIIDGQDTVLEFETYIDDISVNGVDIIRWTEEGKIIDFKVMIRPLQAIGALQKKMSEALESFK
;
A
#
# COMPACT_ATOMS: atom_id res chain seq x y z
N GLN A 1 0.22 -8.67 5.16
CA GLN A 1 1.40 -7.99 5.70
C GLN A 1 1.56 -8.31 7.17
N ASP A 2 2.78 -8.55 7.56
CA ASP A 2 3.14 -8.85 8.94
C ASP A 2 3.16 -7.56 9.76
N GLN A 3 2.40 -7.53 10.84
CA GLN A 3 2.33 -6.36 11.71
C GLN A 3 3.69 -6.00 12.32
N GLU A 4 4.46 -7.00 12.74
CA GLU A 4 5.79 -6.78 13.31
C GLU A 4 6.74 -6.18 12.28
N PHE A 5 6.69 -6.66 11.05
CA PHE A 5 7.52 -6.14 9.97
C PHE A 5 7.19 -4.68 9.70
N LEU A 6 5.90 -4.33 9.65
CA LEU A 6 5.48 -2.95 9.43
C LEU A 6 5.89 -2.05 10.60
N ASP A 7 5.79 -2.55 11.83
CA ASP A 7 6.24 -1.80 12.99
C ASP A 7 7.74 -1.45 12.92
N GLU A 8 8.54 -2.34 12.36
CA GLU A 8 9.97 -2.13 12.23
C GLU A 8 10.33 -1.20 11.07
N ILE A 9 9.63 -1.34 9.93
CA ILE A 9 10.06 -0.67 8.71
C ILE A 9 9.45 0.72 8.54
N LEU A 10 8.30 1.01 9.17
CA LEU A 10 7.65 2.31 9.05
C LEU A 10 8.24 3.29 10.06
N ASP A 11 8.59 4.50 9.58
CA ASP A 11 8.98 5.59 10.46
C ASP A 11 7.75 6.07 11.25
N ASP A 12 7.95 6.55 12.47
CA ASP A 12 6.86 7.06 13.30
C ASP A 12 6.09 8.19 12.62
N SER A 13 6.77 8.97 11.78
CA SER A 13 6.19 10.11 11.06
C SER A 13 5.79 9.77 9.64
N CYS A 14 5.70 8.48 9.28
CA CYS A 14 5.41 8.11 7.90
C CYS A 14 4.03 8.60 7.48
N VAL A 15 3.90 8.84 6.16
CA VAL A 15 2.64 9.25 5.53
C VAL A 15 2.29 8.21 4.48
N PHE A 16 1.05 7.76 4.51
CA PHE A 16 0.52 6.84 3.50
C PHE A 16 -0.50 7.57 2.64
N THR A 17 -0.30 7.55 1.32
CA THR A 17 -1.23 8.15 0.36
C THR A 17 -1.92 7.03 -0.40
N SER A 18 -3.22 6.88 -0.15
CA SER A 18 -4.04 5.82 -0.70
C SER A 18 -4.70 6.26 -2.01
N PRO A 19 -4.93 5.36 -2.97
CA PRO A 19 -5.65 5.72 -4.19
C PRO A 19 -7.14 6.01 -3.97
N ILE A 20 -7.68 5.71 -2.79
CA ILE A 20 -9.11 5.83 -2.52
C ILE A 20 -9.45 6.80 -1.38
N VAL A 21 -8.44 7.36 -0.71
CA VAL A 21 -8.65 8.31 0.38
C VAL A 21 -8.06 9.65 -0.04
N PHE A 22 -8.89 10.69 0.00
CA PHE A 22 -8.47 12.00 -0.50
C PHE A 22 -7.30 12.60 0.28
N LYS A 23 -7.36 12.55 1.60
CA LYS A 23 -6.32 13.13 2.44
C LYS A 23 -5.22 12.13 2.74
N PRO A 24 -3.95 12.56 2.79
CA PRO A 24 -2.87 11.69 3.24
C PRO A 24 -3.15 11.19 4.66
N ILE A 25 -2.74 9.95 4.91
CA ILE A 25 -2.91 9.31 6.22
C ILE A 25 -1.59 9.46 6.96
N GLU A 26 -1.61 10.20 8.06
CA GLU A 26 -0.40 10.56 8.77
C GLU A 26 -0.16 9.65 9.97
N GLY A 27 1.10 9.29 10.16
CA GLY A 27 1.56 8.53 11.30
C GLY A 27 1.62 7.03 11.06
N LYS A 28 2.50 6.38 11.80
CA LYS A 28 2.80 4.97 11.65
C LYS A 28 1.59 4.07 11.93
N GLU A 29 0.84 4.35 13.00
CA GLU A 29 -0.26 3.44 13.38
C GLU A 29 -1.37 3.40 12.35
N MET A 30 -1.79 4.55 11.84
CA MET A 30 -2.83 4.59 10.82
C MET A 30 -2.32 4.10 9.48
N SER A 31 -1.08 4.42 9.12
CA SER A 31 -0.47 3.93 7.87
C SER A 31 -0.37 2.41 7.89
N LYS A 32 0.04 1.84 9.02
CA LYS A 32 0.12 0.38 9.20
C LYS A 32 -1.25 -0.26 9.00
N LEU A 33 -2.29 0.33 9.57
CA LEU A 33 -3.65 -0.19 9.46
C LEU A 33 -4.10 -0.27 7.99
N TYR A 34 -3.84 0.79 7.22
CA TYR A 34 -4.22 0.82 5.81
C TYR A 34 -3.39 -0.17 4.97
N LEU A 35 -2.11 -0.32 5.27
CA LEU A 35 -1.26 -1.30 4.58
C LEU A 35 -1.70 -2.72 4.88
N MET A 36 -2.09 -3.01 6.12
CA MET A 36 -2.64 -4.31 6.48
C MET A 36 -3.96 -4.57 5.76
N GLY A 37 -4.80 -3.54 5.65
CA GLY A 37 -6.05 -3.63 4.88
C GLY A 37 -5.81 -3.95 3.41
N ALA A 38 -4.79 -3.34 2.81
CA ALA A 38 -4.42 -3.63 1.43
C ALA A 38 -3.96 -5.09 1.26
N GLY A 39 -3.18 -5.59 2.22
CA GLY A 39 -2.75 -6.99 2.22
C GLY A 39 -3.89 -7.98 2.30
N LYS A 40 -5.00 -7.61 2.94
CA LYS A 40 -6.21 -8.44 2.97
C LYS A 40 -7.05 -8.31 1.70
N THR A 41 -6.88 -7.22 0.97
CA THR A 41 -7.71 -6.89 -0.20
C THR A 41 -7.14 -7.48 -1.48
N PHE A 42 -5.84 -7.30 -1.70
CA PHE A 42 -5.17 -7.84 -2.89
C PHE A 42 -4.96 -9.35 -2.72
N ASP A 43 -5.11 -10.08 -3.84
CA ASP A 43 -4.81 -11.51 -3.85
C ASP A 43 -3.30 -11.70 -3.83
N MET A 44 -2.75 -11.95 -2.65
CA MET A 44 -1.30 -12.07 -2.47
C MET A 44 -0.72 -13.33 -3.10
N ASN A 45 -1.56 -14.33 -3.41
CA ASN A 45 -1.12 -15.52 -4.14
C ASN A 45 -0.88 -15.23 -5.62
N ARG A 46 -1.46 -14.13 -6.14
CA ARG A 46 -1.31 -13.69 -7.52
C ARG A 46 -0.69 -12.29 -7.59
N PHE A 47 0.09 -11.92 -6.57
CA PHE A 47 0.76 -10.62 -6.49
C PHE A 47 2.18 -10.74 -7.02
N GLU A 48 2.56 -9.85 -7.93
CA GLU A 48 3.88 -9.89 -8.56
C GLU A 48 4.38 -8.48 -8.80
N TYR A 49 5.62 -8.21 -8.38
CA TYR A 49 6.29 -6.99 -8.77
C TYR A 49 6.90 -7.20 -10.16
N VAL A 50 6.58 -6.30 -11.10
CA VAL A 50 7.00 -6.41 -12.50
C VAL A 50 8.03 -5.37 -12.89
N ARG A 51 8.29 -4.38 -12.05
CA ARG A 51 9.31 -3.35 -12.32
C ARG A 51 9.76 -2.74 -11.01
N GLU A 52 11.08 -2.51 -10.90
CA GLU A 52 11.66 -1.87 -9.73
C GLU A 52 12.63 -0.79 -10.21
N ILE A 53 12.46 0.42 -9.70
CA ILE A 53 13.34 1.55 -10.00
C ILE A 53 13.77 2.16 -8.68
N ILE A 54 15.08 2.27 -8.46
CA ILE A 54 15.64 2.82 -7.25
C ILE A 54 16.54 4.00 -7.62
N ASP A 55 16.30 5.13 -6.98
CA ASP A 55 17.12 6.32 -7.17
C ASP A 55 17.30 7.01 -5.81
N GLY A 56 18.48 6.87 -5.22
CA GLY A 56 18.76 7.42 -3.90
C GLY A 56 17.83 6.83 -2.86
N GLN A 57 17.09 7.70 -2.19
CA GLN A 57 16.14 7.30 -1.14
C GLN A 57 14.76 6.98 -1.66
N ASP A 58 14.55 7.02 -2.98
CA ASP A 58 13.25 6.77 -3.61
C ASP A 58 13.24 5.42 -4.31
N THR A 59 12.13 4.70 -4.13
CA THR A 59 11.90 3.42 -4.79
C THR A 59 10.54 3.42 -5.45
N VAL A 60 10.46 2.94 -6.69
CA VAL A 60 9.20 2.75 -7.39
C VAL A 60 9.07 1.28 -7.73
N LEU A 61 7.98 0.67 -7.27
CA LEU A 61 7.69 -0.74 -7.50
C LEU A 61 6.36 -0.86 -8.22
N GLU A 62 6.40 -1.29 -9.46
CA GLU A 62 5.19 -1.58 -10.21
C GLU A 62 4.75 -3.01 -9.92
N PHE A 63 3.46 -3.21 -9.68
CA PHE A 63 2.94 -4.54 -9.36
C PHE A 63 1.70 -4.87 -10.19
N GLU A 64 1.44 -6.16 -10.30
CA GLU A 64 0.21 -6.70 -10.87
C GLU A 64 -0.37 -7.69 -9.89
N THR A 65 -1.69 -7.65 -9.73
CA THR A 65 -2.41 -8.56 -8.86
C THR A 65 -3.89 -8.59 -9.26
N TYR A 66 -4.72 -9.11 -8.37
CA TYR A 66 -6.17 -9.19 -8.57
C TYR A 66 -6.90 -8.81 -7.29
N ILE A 67 -8.09 -8.27 -7.48
CA ILE A 67 -9.10 -8.18 -6.42
C ILE A 67 -10.26 -9.01 -6.93
N ASP A 68 -10.51 -10.17 -6.32
CA ASP A 68 -11.39 -11.20 -6.87
C ASP A 68 -10.95 -11.52 -8.31
N ASP A 69 -11.77 -11.29 -9.32
CA ASP A 69 -11.43 -11.55 -10.71
C ASP A 69 -11.04 -10.29 -11.49
N ILE A 70 -10.90 -9.16 -10.79
CA ILE A 70 -10.55 -7.89 -11.41
C ILE A 70 -9.04 -7.72 -11.41
N SER A 71 -8.47 -7.58 -12.60
CA SER A 71 -7.03 -7.37 -12.75
C SER A 71 -6.65 -5.97 -12.26
N VAL A 72 -5.56 -5.88 -11.52
CA VAL A 72 -5.06 -4.64 -10.94
C VAL A 72 -3.62 -4.44 -11.33
N ASN A 73 -3.29 -3.25 -11.82
CA ASN A 73 -1.91 -2.84 -12.04
C ASN A 73 -1.69 -1.56 -11.23
N GLY A 74 -0.61 -1.53 -10.47
CA GLY A 74 -0.35 -0.38 -9.63
C GLY A 74 1.12 -0.08 -9.44
N VAL A 75 1.39 1.00 -8.73
CA VAL A 75 2.75 1.37 -8.35
C VAL A 75 2.77 1.77 -6.88
N ASP A 76 3.82 1.34 -6.20
CA ASP A 76 4.19 1.83 -4.87
C ASP A 76 5.34 2.81 -5.06
N ILE A 77 5.19 4.02 -4.58
CA ILE A 77 6.24 5.03 -4.60
C ILE A 77 6.65 5.26 -3.15
N ILE A 78 7.88 4.91 -2.82
CA ILE A 78 8.34 4.83 -1.45
C ILE A 78 9.54 5.75 -1.26
N ARG A 79 9.53 6.55 -0.19
CA ARG A 79 10.71 7.28 0.23
C ARG A 79 11.22 6.71 1.55
N TRP A 80 12.51 6.48 1.63
CA TRP A 80 13.19 5.90 2.79
C TRP A 80 13.96 6.97 3.55
N THR A 81 14.08 6.79 4.86
CA THR A 81 15.01 7.57 5.67
C THR A 81 16.42 7.00 5.50
N GLU A 82 17.43 7.74 5.96
CA GLU A 82 18.81 7.25 5.94
C GLU A 82 18.99 6.01 6.81
N GLU A 83 18.13 5.82 7.82
CA GLU A 83 18.17 4.64 8.70
C GLU A 83 17.43 3.44 8.12
N GLY A 84 16.88 3.56 6.90
CA GLY A 84 16.18 2.45 6.26
C GLY A 84 14.72 2.30 6.66
N LYS A 85 14.10 3.35 7.15
CA LYS A 85 12.67 3.36 7.47
C LYS A 85 11.90 4.01 6.35
N ILE A 86 10.64 3.61 6.18
CA ILE A 86 9.74 4.22 5.19
C ILE A 86 9.12 5.47 5.81
N ILE A 87 9.36 6.63 5.17
CA ILE A 87 8.82 7.91 5.62
C ILE A 87 7.64 8.37 4.75
N ASP A 88 7.54 7.88 3.52
CA ASP A 88 6.42 8.18 2.64
C ASP A 88 6.12 6.96 1.78
N PHE A 89 4.83 6.61 1.68
CA PHE A 89 4.38 5.43 0.92
C PHE A 89 3.13 5.84 0.15
N LYS A 90 3.24 5.91 -1.17
CA LYS A 90 2.12 6.29 -2.02
C LYS A 90 1.77 5.16 -2.96
N VAL A 91 0.49 4.87 -3.10
CA VAL A 91 -0.01 3.82 -3.98
C VAL A 91 -0.94 4.42 -5.02
N MET A 92 -0.73 4.08 -6.29
CA MET A 92 -1.64 4.40 -7.38
C MET A 92 -1.99 3.12 -8.10
N ILE A 93 -3.24 2.98 -8.52
CA ILE A 93 -3.68 1.78 -9.24
C ILE A 93 -4.54 2.13 -10.44
N ARG A 94 -4.64 1.18 -11.36
CA ARG A 94 -5.49 1.21 -12.52
C ARG A 94 -6.09 -0.18 -12.76
N PRO A 95 -7.14 -0.37 -13.54
CA PRO A 95 -8.02 0.65 -14.13
C PRO A 95 -9.13 1.08 -13.16
N LEU A 96 -10.11 1.81 -13.64
CA LEU A 96 -11.20 2.33 -12.80
C LEU A 96 -11.93 1.24 -12.02
N GLN A 97 -12.18 0.09 -12.65
CA GLN A 97 -12.85 -1.03 -11.97
C GLN A 97 -12.05 -1.51 -10.76
N ALA A 98 -10.72 -1.50 -10.86
CA ALA A 98 -9.86 -1.89 -9.74
C ALA A 98 -9.98 -0.89 -8.58
N ILE A 99 -10.09 0.40 -8.89
CA ILE A 99 -10.26 1.43 -7.86
C ILE A 99 -11.57 1.22 -7.09
N GLY A 100 -12.66 0.95 -7.81
CA GLY A 100 -13.96 0.66 -7.20
C GLY A 100 -13.94 -0.58 -6.33
N ALA A 101 -13.32 -1.64 -6.82
CA ALA A 101 -13.20 -2.89 -6.08
C ALA A 101 -12.34 -2.69 -4.82
N LEU A 102 -11.25 -1.94 -4.95
CA LEU A 102 -10.38 -1.64 -3.81
C LEU A 102 -11.14 -0.85 -2.74
N GLN A 103 -11.90 0.17 -3.15
CA GLN A 103 -12.67 0.98 -2.21
C GLN A 103 -13.64 0.12 -1.39
N LYS A 104 -14.38 -0.75 -2.06
CA LYS A 104 -15.34 -1.63 -1.40
C LYS A 104 -14.65 -2.59 -0.42
N LYS A 105 -13.61 -3.27 -0.88
CA LYS A 105 -12.89 -4.26 -0.07
C LYS A 105 -12.12 -3.63 1.08
N MET A 106 -11.53 -2.46 0.86
CA MET A 106 -10.81 -1.76 1.94
C MET A 106 -11.75 -1.35 3.06
N SER A 107 -12.95 -0.89 2.73
CA SER A 107 -13.95 -0.55 3.74
C SER A 107 -14.26 -1.76 4.60
N GLU A 108 -14.46 -2.93 3.99
CA GLU A 108 -14.72 -4.18 4.71
C GLU A 108 -13.51 -4.59 5.57
N ALA A 109 -12.31 -4.51 5.00
CA ALA A 109 -11.08 -4.90 5.71
C ALA A 109 -10.81 -4.01 6.92
N LEU A 110 -10.96 -2.69 6.77
CA LEU A 110 -10.75 -1.75 7.87
C LEU A 110 -11.77 -1.94 8.97
N GLU A 111 -12.99 -2.28 8.61
CA GLU A 111 -14.04 -2.58 9.59
C GLU A 111 -13.65 -3.78 10.46
N SER A 112 -12.94 -4.76 9.89
CA SER A 112 -12.54 -5.96 10.62
C SER A 112 -11.48 -5.69 11.69
N PHE A 113 -10.83 -4.52 11.66
CA PHE A 113 -9.82 -4.14 12.66
C PHE A 113 -10.39 -3.33 13.83
N LYS A 114 -11.67 -3.03 13.82
CA LYS A 114 -12.32 -2.29 14.91
C LYS A 114 -12.68 -3.15 16.08
#